data_68af537e6fed035f46cb9ab5986c7976
#
_entry.id   68af537e6fed035f46cb9ab5986c7976
#
_cell.length_a   1.000
_cell.length_b   1.000
_cell.length_c   1.000
_cell.angle_alpha   90.00
_cell.angle_beta   90.00
_cell.angle_gamma   90.00
#
_symmetry.space_group_name_H-M   'P 1'
#
loop_
_entity.id
_entity.type
_entity.pdbx_description
1 polymer ?
#
loop_
_entity_poly.entity_id
_entity_poly.type
_entity_poly.pdbx_seq_one_letter_code
_entity_poly.pdbx_strand_id
1 'polypeptide(L)'
;GHNLLGAGVCAAACALKADMESRGIHGTIRVYGCPADEIMSGKIVMNNRGVFNDLDTAVTWHPFDRNRVSNDIWQAQDIKNYIFHGISAHASRSPEDGRSALDAAELMNIGVNYLREHVPGDVRMHYAYADNGQPANVVPDYARTNYFIRSSRRSRTDDASLRVDNWAKGAAVMTVTSVVIELVSSCKEMK
;
A
#
# COMPACT_ATOMS: atom_id res chain seq x y z
N GLY A 1 -7.73 -16.29 6.01
CA GLY A 1 -8.92 -15.52 6.31
C GLY A 1 -9.76 -15.14 5.11
N HIS A 2 -9.20 -14.71 3.97
CA HIS A 2 -9.95 -14.16 2.84
C HIS A 2 -10.87 -15.17 2.13
N ASN A 3 -10.57 -16.47 2.16
CA ASN A 3 -11.49 -17.52 1.69
C ASN A 3 -12.79 -17.55 2.50
N LEU A 4 -12.70 -17.35 3.83
CA LEU A 4 -13.88 -17.25 4.70
C LEU A 4 -14.65 -15.96 4.44
N LEU A 5 -13.96 -14.88 4.12
CA LEU A 5 -14.56 -13.58 3.80
C LEU A 5 -15.51 -13.72 2.59
N GLY A 6 -15.05 -14.31 1.50
CA GLY A 6 -15.86 -14.54 0.30
C GLY A 6 -17.06 -15.46 0.57
N ALA A 7 -16.82 -16.60 1.24
CA ALA A 7 -17.89 -17.54 1.58
C ALA A 7 -18.95 -16.91 2.50
N GLY A 8 -18.52 -16.12 3.50
CA GLY A 8 -19.41 -15.43 4.43
C GLY A 8 -20.28 -14.37 3.75
N VAL A 9 -19.74 -13.59 2.82
CA VAL A 9 -20.51 -12.61 2.03
C VAL A 9 -21.57 -13.31 1.18
N CYS A 10 -21.21 -14.39 0.50
CA CYS A 10 -22.19 -15.18 -0.28
C CYS A 10 -23.31 -15.76 0.60
N ALA A 11 -22.94 -16.34 1.74
CA ALA A 11 -23.94 -16.90 2.68
C ALA A 11 -24.87 -15.80 3.24
N ALA A 12 -24.33 -14.64 3.61
CA ALA A 12 -25.12 -13.50 4.07
C ALA A 12 -26.09 -12.99 3.00
N ALA A 13 -25.65 -12.90 1.74
CA ALA A 13 -26.53 -12.51 0.64
C ALA A 13 -27.66 -13.50 0.41
N CYS A 14 -27.40 -14.81 0.48
CA CYS A 14 -28.43 -15.84 0.38
C CYS A 14 -29.45 -15.76 1.53
N ALA A 15 -28.97 -15.59 2.77
CA ALA A 15 -29.82 -15.45 3.94
C ALA A 15 -30.70 -14.19 3.87
N LEU A 16 -30.09 -13.06 3.49
CA LEU A 16 -30.82 -11.80 3.33
C LEU A 16 -31.87 -11.89 2.23
N LYS A 17 -31.57 -12.54 1.10
CA LYS A 17 -32.54 -12.77 0.04
C LYS A 17 -33.75 -13.57 0.56
N ALA A 18 -33.53 -14.69 1.27
CA ALA A 18 -34.59 -15.49 1.82
C ALA A 18 -35.45 -14.72 2.85
N ASP A 19 -34.85 -13.91 3.70
CA ASP A 19 -35.56 -13.05 4.65
C ASP A 19 -36.43 -12.00 3.94
N MET A 20 -35.88 -11.31 2.94
CA MET A 20 -36.62 -10.33 2.14
C MET A 20 -37.81 -10.94 1.43
N GLU A 21 -37.64 -12.12 0.79
CA GLU A 21 -38.73 -12.85 0.13
C GLU A 21 -39.81 -13.24 1.13
N SER A 22 -39.46 -13.77 2.30
CA SER A 22 -40.39 -14.16 3.34
C SER A 22 -41.22 -13.01 3.91
N ARG A 23 -40.64 -11.81 3.92
CA ARG A 23 -41.26 -10.59 4.45
C ARG A 23 -41.88 -9.69 3.38
N GLY A 24 -41.85 -10.10 2.12
CA GLY A 24 -42.37 -9.31 1.00
C GLY A 24 -41.60 -7.98 0.79
N ILE A 25 -40.29 -7.90 1.18
CA ILE A 25 -39.46 -6.73 1.00
C ILE A 25 -38.86 -6.77 -0.40
N HIS A 26 -39.09 -5.70 -1.18
CA HIS A 26 -38.52 -5.53 -2.51
C HIS A 26 -37.14 -4.83 -2.45
N GLY A 27 -36.20 -5.31 -3.27
CA GLY A 27 -34.87 -4.72 -3.36
C GLY A 27 -33.95 -5.56 -4.23
N THR A 28 -32.74 -5.05 -4.45
CA THR A 28 -31.68 -5.74 -5.21
C THR A 28 -30.47 -5.97 -4.31
N ILE A 29 -30.03 -7.21 -4.23
CA ILE A 29 -28.80 -7.59 -3.55
C ILE A 29 -27.72 -7.82 -4.60
N ARG A 30 -26.59 -7.13 -4.47
CA ARG A 30 -25.41 -7.34 -5.32
C ARG A 30 -24.25 -7.85 -4.49
N VAL A 31 -23.59 -8.88 -4.97
CA VAL A 31 -22.35 -9.41 -4.38
C VAL A 31 -21.19 -9.07 -5.29
N TYR A 32 -20.17 -8.43 -4.74
CA TYR A 32 -18.98 -8.02 -5.48
C TYR A 32 -17.76 -8.83 -5.07
N GLY A 33 -17.16 -9.54 -6.03
CA GLY A 33 -15.82 -10.12 -5.87
C GLY A 33 -14.77 -9.02 -6.09
N CYS A 34 -13.97 -8.72 -5.06
CA CYS A 34 -12.98 -7.66 -5.11
C CYS A 34 -11.57 -8.28 -5.06
N PRO A 35 -10.88 -8.45 -6.20
CA PRO A 35 -9.53 -9.03 -6.24
C PRO A 35 -8.49 -8.09 -5.67
N ALA A 36 -7.27 -8.61 -5.42
CA ALA A 36 -6.10 -7.84 -4.97
C ALA A 36 -6.34 -7.05 -3.67
N ASP A 37 -7.00 -7.68 -2.69
CA ASP A 37 -7.41 -7.06 -1.44
C ASP A 37 -6.20 -6.64 -0.57
N GLU A 38 -5.14 -7.46 -0.53
CA GLU A 38 -3.93 -7.20 0.27
C GLU A 38 -3.11 -6.00 -0.22
N ILE A 39 -3.24 -5.63 -1.47
CA ILE A 39 -2.63 -4.41 -2.02
C ILE A 39 -3.65 -3.28 -2.23
N MET A 40 -4.86 -3.46 -1.71
CA MET A 40 -5.97 -2.49 -1.70
C MET A 40 -6.29 -1.91 -3.09
N SER A 41 -6.10 -2.67 -4.18
CA SER A 41 -6.26 -2.12 -5.53
C SER A 41 -7.62 -2.44 -6.15
N GLY A 42 -8.19 -3.62 -5.95
CA GLY A 42 -9.42 -4.04 -6.62
C GLY A 42 -10.62 -3.14 -6.32
N LYS A 43 -10.93 -2.92 -5.04
CA LYS A 43 -12.04 -2.04 -4.62
C LYS A 43 -11.85 -0.60 -5.07
N ILE A 44 -10.62 -0.09 -5.03
CA ILE A 44 -10.31 1.28 -5.47
C ILE A 44 -10.55 1.43 -6.97
N VAL A 45 -10.11 0.48 -7.78
CA VAL A 45 -10.35 0.49 -9.23
C VAL A 45 -11.86 0.41 -9.53
N MET A 46 -12.60 -0.45 -8.85
CA MET A 46 -14.05 -0.59 -9.01
C MET A 46 -14.77 0.72 -8.63
N ASN A 47 -14.38 1.33 -7.51
CA ASN A 47 -14.94 2.60 -7.06
C ASN A 47 -14.66 3.73 -8.07
N ASN A 48 -13.43 3.84 -8.56
CA ASN A 48 -13.06 4.86 -9.53
C ASN A 48 -13.77 4.69 -10.89
N ARG A 49 -14.23 3.49 -11.19
CA ARG A 49 -15.08 3.19 -12.36
C ARG A 49 -16.58 3.35 -12.10
N GLY A 50 -16.97 3.80 -10.90
CA GLY A 50 -18.36 4.07 -10.55
C GLY A 50 -19.19 2.81 -10.29
N VAL A 51 -18.59 1.65 -10.07
CA VAL A 51 -19.31 0.38 -9.87
C VAL A 51 -20.27 0.42 -8.67
N PHE A 52 -19.99 1.29 -7.70
CA PHE A 52 -20.76 1.42 -6.46
C PHE A 52 -21.67 2.64 -6.40
N ASN A 53 -21.73 3.45 -7.48
CA ASN A 53 -22.40 4.77 -7.44
C ASN A 53 -23.93 4.70 -7.29
N ASP A 54 -24.54 3.56 -7.64
CA ASP A 54 -26.00 3.34 -7.59
C ASP A 54 -26.45 2.48 -6.40
N LEU A 55 -25.55 2.30 -5.40
CA LEU A 55 -25.89 1.57 -4.18
C LEU A 55 -26.48 2.52 -3.13
N ASP A 56 -27.60 2.09 -2.51
CA ASP A 56 -28.16 2.75 -1.33
C ASP A 56 -27.27 2.50 -0.09
N THR A 57 -26.69 1.30 0.00
CA THR A 57 -25.80 0.91 1.10
C THR A 57 -24.83 -0.17 0.67
N ALA A 58 -23.67 -0.23 1.32
CA ALA A 58 -22.68 -1.29 1.15
C ALA A 58 -22.28 -1.87 2.51
N VAL A 59 -22.22 -3.19 2.59
CA VAL A 59 -21.83 -3.92 3.81
C VAL A 59 -20.65 -4.82 3.48
N THR A 60 -19.66 -4.81 4.34
CA THR A 60 -18.51 -5.71 4.27
C THR A 60 -18.19 -6.25 5.66
N TRP A 61 -17.39 -7.29 5.74
CA TRP A 61 -16.90 -7.78 7.01
C TRP A 61 -15.42 -8.16 6.89
N HIS A 62 -14.76 -8.30 8.03
CA HIS A 62 -13.39 -8.78 8.09
C HIS A 62 -13.25 -9.75 9.27
N PRO A 63 -12.58 -10.90 9.12
CA PRO A 63 -12.32 -11.82 10.23
C PRO A 63 -11.56 -11.09 11.36
N PHE A 64 -12.05 -11.25 12.58
CA PHE A 64 -11.46 -10.67 13.77
C PHE A 64 -11.64 -11.57 15.00
N ASP A 65 -11.25 -11.12 16.18
CA ASP A 65 -11.31 -11.88 17.44
C ASP A 65 -12.71 -11.98 18.05
N ARG A 66 -13.66 -11.19 17.55
CA ARG A 66 -15.04 -11.14 18.06
C ARG A 66 -16.03 -10.66 17.01
N ASN A 67 -17.29 -11.01 17.20
CA ASN A 67 -18.39 -10.48 16.38
C ASN A 67 -18.76 -9.09 16.89
N ARG A 68 -18.66 -8.09 16.02
CA ARG A 68 -19.09 -6.71 16.31
C ARG A 68 -19.41 -5.97 15.01
N VAL A 69 -20.24 -4.95 15.11
CA VAL A 69 -20.31 -3.91 14.08
C VAL A 69 -19.19 -2.93 14.40
N SER A 70 -18.28 -2.74 13.45
CA SER A 70 -17.17 -1.80 13.60
C SER A 70 -17.56 -0.44 13.03
N ASN A 71 -17.31 0.60 13.82
CA ASN A 71 -17.29 1.99 13.38
C ASN A 71 -15.87 2.58 13.51
N ASP A 72 -14.87 1.73 13.47
CA ASP A 72 -13.47 2.13 13.52
C ASP A 72 -13.12 2.96 12.28
N ILE A 73 -12.27 3.95 12.46
CA ILE A 73 -11.73 4.74 11.35
C ILE A 73 -10.67 3.89 10.64
N TRP A 74 -10.88 3.62 9.35
CA TRP A 74 -9.87 3.02 8.51
C TRP A 74 -8.88 4.09 8.04
N GLN A 75 -7.60 3.77 8.10
CA GLN A 75 -6.55 4.73 7.79
C GLN A 75 -6.48 5.07 6.30
N ALA A 76 -6.19 6.33 6.00
CA ALA A 76 -5.68 6.71 4.69
C ALA A 76 -4.33 6.04 4.45
N GLN A 77 -4.04 5.65 3.21
CA GLN A 77 -2.83 4.91 2.87
C GLN A 77 -2.33 5.26 1.48
N ASP A 78 -1.00 5.32 1.35
CA ASP A 78 -0.28 5.21 0.09
C ASP A 78 0.60 3.97 0.09
N ILE A 79 0.60 3.24 -1.03
CA ILE A 79 1.55 2.18 -1.32
C ILE A 79 2.42 2.65 -2.47
N LYS A 80 3.73 2.71 -2.25
CA LYS A 80 4.69 3.18 -3.26
C LYS A 80 5.86 2.23 -3.41
N ASN A 81 6.35 2.11 -4.65
CA ASN A 81 7.64 1.53 -4.93
C ASN A 81 8.65 2.65 -5.21
N TYR A 82 9.82 2.53 -4.61
CA TYR A 82 10.99 3.36 -4.89
C TYR A 82 12.01 2.49 -5.58
N ILE A 83 12.27 2.77 -6.85
CA ILE A 83 13.10 1.98 -7.75
C ILE A 83 14.34 2.78 -8.06
N PHE A 84 15.48 2.34 -7.53
CA PHE A 84 16.76 2.98 -7.74
C PHE A 84 17.51 2.30 -8.89
N HIS A 85 18.13 3.13 -9.73
CA HIS A 85 19.00 2.68 -10.81
C HIS A 85 20.39 3.31 -10.66
N GLY A 86 21.40 2.46 -10.66
CA GLY A 86 22.80 2.81 -10.51
C GLY A 86 23.65 2.35 -11.70
N ILE A 87 24.91 2.05 -11.43
CA ILE A 87 25.88 1.54 -12.41
C ILE A 87 26.58 0.35 -11.78
N SER A 88 26.51 -0.78 -12.47
CA SER A 88 27.16 -2.03 -12.03
C SER A 88 28.69 -1.96 -12.22
N ALA A 89 29.42 -2.53 -11.29
CA ALA A 89 30.87 -2.67 -11.35
C ALA A 89 31.34 -3.86 -10.53
N HIS A 90 32.57 -4.32 -10.79
CA HIS A 90 33.16 -5.39 -9.99
C HIS A 90 33.60 -4.84 -8.62
N ALA A 91 32.96 -5.27 -7.52
CA ALA A 91 33.09 -4.67 -6.20
C ALA A 91 34.52 -4.66 -5.60
N SER A 92 35.42 -5.56 -6.03
CA SER A 92 36.81 -5.59 -5.56
C SER A 92 37.85 -5.12 -6.59
N ARG A 93 37.44 -4.87 -7.83
CA ARG A 93 38.37 -4.59 -8.94
C ARG A 93 38.33 -3.17 -9.42
N SER A 94 37.12 -2.63 -9.53
CA SER A 94 36.86 -1.26 -10.00
C SER A 94 35.59 -0.70 -9.36
N PRO A 95 35.41 -0.75 -8.02
CA PRO A 95 34.20 -0.26 -7.36
C PRO A 95 33.94 1.22 -7.60
N GLU A 96 34.99 2.00 -7.88
CA GLU A 96 34.93 3.44 -8.21
C GLU A 96 34.14 3.72 -9.50
N ASP A 97 34.05 2.77 -10.42
CA ASP A 97 33.26 2.89 -11.64
C ASP A 97 31.75 2.65 -11.38
N GLY A 98 31.42 2.04 -10.24
CA GLY A 98 30.04 1.71 -9.88
C GLY A 98 29.28 2.87 -9.21
N ARG A 99 27.95 2.73 -9.21
CA ARG A 99 27.01 3.58 -8.44
C ARG A 99 25.95 2.66 -7.86
N SER A 100 26.00 2.47 -6.54
CA SER A 100 25.17 1.47 -5.87
C SER A 100 23.73 1.97 -5.70
N ALA A 101 22.80 1.31 -6.39
CA ALA A 101 21.36 1.52 -6.18
C ALA A 101 20.92 1.02 -4.79
N LEU A 102 21.58 -0.02 -4.25
CA LEU A 102 21.30 -0.53 -2.91
C LEU A 102 21.67 0.50 -1.84
N ASP A 103 22.84 1.16 -1.95
CA ASP A 103 23.25 2.20 -1.00
C ASP A 103 22.25 3.36 -1.00
N ALA A 104 21.72 3.74 -2.18
CA ALA A 104 20.66 4.73 -2.27
C ALA A 104 19.39 4.30 -1.51
N ALA A 105 18.97 3.05 -1.67
CA ALA A 105 17.82 2.49 -0.96
C ALA A 105 18.06 2.44 0.56
N GLU A 106 19.26 2.08 1.01
CA GLU A 106 19.64 2.06 2.43
C GLU A 106 19.64 3.46 3.03
N LEU A 107 20.27 4.45 2.36
CA LEU A 107 20.26 5.85 2.80
C LEU A 107 18.86 6.42 2.90
N MET A 108 17.98 6.13 1.92
CA MET A 108 16.56 6.47 1.99
C MET A 108 15.91 5.87 3.25
N ASN A 109 16.10 4.59 3.52
CA ASN A 109 15.49 3.89 4.65
C ASN A 109 16.00 4.45 6.00
N ILE A 110 17.29 4.76 6.10
CA ILE A 110 17.88 5.43 7.28
C ILE A 110 17.24 6.81 7.47
N GLY A 111 17.14 7.60 6.41
CA GLY A 111 16.55 8.93 6.47
C GLY A 111 15.07 8.90 6.87
N VAL A 112 14.29 7.94 6.37
CA VAL A 112 12.90 7.75 6.78
C VAL A 112 12.80 7.35 8.26
N ASN A 113 13.76 6.61 8.81
CA ASN A 113 13.78 6.30 10.23
C ASN A 113 13.97 7.57 11.08
N TYR A 114 14.78 8.53 10.66
CA TYR A 114 14.88 9.85 11.33
C TYR A 114 13.60 10.67 11.16
N LEU A 115 12.90 10.55 10.02
CA LEU A 115 11.63 11.23 9.80
C LEU A 115 10.55 10.81 10.79
N ARG A 116 10.60 9.59 11.35
CA ARG A 116 9.58 9.06 12.28
C ARG A 116 9.39 9.92 13.52
N GLU A 117 10.44 10.60 13.97
CA GLU A 117 10.37 11.52 15.10
C GLU A 117 9.57 12.80 14.78
N HIS A 118 9.51 13.18 13.51
CA HIS A 118 9.00 14.47 13.04
C HIS A 118 7.67 14.37 12.30
N VAL A 119 6.88 13.34 12.58
CA VAL A 119 5.52 13.14 12.04
C VAL A 119 4.52 12.92 13.20
N PRO A 120 3.22 13.21 12.99
CA PRO A 120 2.20 12.89 13.98
C PRO A 120 2.21 11.43 14.41
N GLY A 121 1.90 11.17 15.70
CA GLY A 121 2.03 9.84 16.31
C GLY A 121 1.15 8.73 15.70
N ASP A 122 0.16 9.08 14.87
CA ASP A 122 -0.69 8.15 14.13
C ASP A 122 -0.14 7.80 12.72
N VAL A 123 0.90 8.50 12.26
CA VAL A 123 1.56 8.16 11.00
C VAL A 123 2.37 6.89 11.17
N ARG A 124 2.20 5.97 10.22
CA ARG A 124 2.98 4.73 10.15
C ARG A 124 3.62 4.61 8.76
N MET A 125 4.89 4.30 8.75
CA MET A 125 5.69 4.06 7.55
C MET A 125 6.36 2.71 7.67
N HIS A 126 5.97 1.77 6.81
CA HIS A 126 6.55 0.43 6.77
C HIS A 126 7.26 0.25 5.44
N TYR A 127 8.37 -0.44 5.44
CA TYR A 127 9.04 -0.78 4.19
C TYR A 127 9.61 -2.19 4.20
N ALA A 128 9.81 -2.71 3.00
CA ALA A 128 10.58 -3.91 2.75
C ALA A 128 11.38 -3.77 1.46
N TYR A 129 12.54 -4.42 1.42
CA TYR A 129 13.21 -4.62 0.14
C TYR A 129 12.40 -5.60 -0.68
N ALA A 130 11.99 -5.17 -1.87
CA ALA A 130 11.28 -6.01 -2.82
C ALA A 130 12.23 -6.68 -3.80
N ASP A 131 13.35 -6.02 -4.09
CA ASP A 131 14.44 -6.54 -4.91
C ASP A 131 15.72 -5.73 -4.62
N ASN A 132 16.85 -6.40 -4.44
CA ASN A 132 18.18 -5.78 -4.26
C ASN A 132 19.24 -6.31 -5.24
N GLY A 133 18.85 -7.15 -6.14
CA GLY A 133 19.30 -7.46 -7.50
C GLY A 133 20.61 -8.20 -7.69
N GLN A 134 21.66 -8.04 -6.88
CA GLN A 134 23.00 -8.52 -7.27
C GLN A 134 23.72 -9.27 -6.13
N PRO A 135 24.61 -10.21 -6.46
CA PRO A 135 25.47 -10.83 -5.47
C PRO A 135 26.51 -9.83 -4.93
N ALA A 136 27.00 -10.06 -3.71
CA ALA A 136 27.84 -9.11 -2.96
C ALA A 136 29.16 -8.72 -3.63
N ASN A 137 29.63 -9.44 -4.64
CA ASN A 137 30.83 -9.13 -5.40
C ASN A 137 30.58 -8.20 -6.61
N VAL A 138 29.34 -7.72 -6.77
CA VAL A 138 28.93 -6.78 -7.82
C VAL A 138 28.29 -5.55 -7.16
N VAL A 139 28.69 -4.34 -7.56
CA VAL A 139 28.00 -3.10 -7.18
C VAL A 139 26.60 -3.13 -7.78
N PRO A 140 25.52 -3.09 -6.97
CA PRO A 140 24.16 -3.23 -7.49
C PRO A 140 23.71 -2.02 -8.31
N ASP A 141 23.27 -2.25 -9.55
CA ASP A 141 22.73 -1.23 -10.43
C ASP A 141 21.21 -1.10 -10.34
N TYR A 142 20.56 -1.96 -9.54
CA TYR A 142 19.13 -1.96 -9.31
C TYR A 142 18.80 -2.28 -7.86
N ALA A 143 17.86 -1.52 -7.27
CA ALA A 143 17.26 -1.86 -6.00
C ALA A 143 15.83 -1.32 -5.94
N ARG A 144 14.92 -2.07 -5.33
CA ARG A 144 13.54 -1.65 -5.14
C ARG A 144 13.10 -1.84 -3.70
N THR A 145 12.56 -0.78 -3.11
CA THR A 145 11.87 -0.83 -1.82
C THR A 145 10.38 -0.55 -2.00
N ASN A 146 9.55 -1.30 -1.28
CA ASN A 146 8.12 -1.07 -1.21
C ASN A 146 7.77 -0.42 0.12
N TYR A 147 6.98 0.65 0.09
CA TYR A 147 6.55 1.42 1.25
C TYR A 147 5.03 1.43 1.39
N PHE A 148 4.57 1.28 2.63
CA PHE A 148 3.21 1.57 3.07
C PHE A 148 3.25 2.77 4.01
N ILE A 149 2.57 3.86 3.65
CA ILE A 149 2.50 5.09 4.43
C ILE A 149 1.05 5.30 4.83
N ARG A 150 0.75 5.35 6.13
CA ARG A 150 -0.60 5.35 6.66
C ARG A 150 -0.78 6.39 7.74
N SER A 151 -2.01 6.92 7.84
CA SER A 151 -2.44 7.72 8.99
C SER A 151 -3.97 7.77 9.09
N SER A 152 -4.48 8.33 10.18
CA SER A 152 -5.92 8.53 10.39
C SER A 152 -6.54 9.62 9.50
N ARG A 153 -5.74 10.37 8.73
CA ARG A 153 -6.19 11.47 7.85
C ARG A 153 -5.38 11.52 6.58
N ARG A 154 -6.05 11.70 5.46
CA ARG A 154 -5.41 11.81 4.14
C ARG A 154 -4.32 12.90 4.11
N SER A 155 -4.60 14.07 4.68
CA SER A 155 -3.63 15.18 4.69
C SER A 155 -2.31 14.85 5.40
N ARG A 156 -2.34 14.02 6.45
CA ARG A 156 -1.12 13.56 7.15
C ARG A 156 -0.38 12.51 6.34
N THR A 157 -1.11 11.64 5.64
CA THR A 157 -0.50 10.67 4.73
C THR A 157 0.16 11.38 3.55
N ASP A 158 -0.48 12.44 3.00
CA ASP A 158 0.08 13.25 1.90
C ASP A 158 1.38 13.93 2.32
N ASP A 159 1.41 14.57 3.50
CA ASP A 159 2.64 15.21 4.02
C ASP A 159 3.76 14.19 4.22
N ALA A 160 3.47 13.09 4.91
CA ALA A 160 4.46 12.03 5.15
C ALA A 160 4.96 11.41 3.83
N SER A 161 4.06 11.16 2.88
CA SER A 161 4.37 10.61 1.56
C SER A 161 5.30 11.53 0.77
N LEU A 162 5.02 12.84 0.74
CA LEU A 162 5.90 13.82 0.10
C LEU A 162 7.29 13.86 0.73
N ARG A 163 7.36 13.78 2.05
CA ARG A 163 8.65 13.80 2.78
C ARG A 163 9.46 12.53 2.53
N VAL A 164 8.81 11.36 2.44
CA VAL A 164 9.46 10.10 2.03
C VAL A 164 9.97 10.19 0.59
N ASP A 165 9.20 10.79 -0.33
CA ASP A 165 9.64 11.04 -1.71
C ASP A 165 10.90 11.92 -1.76
N ASN A 166 11.01 12.92 -0.88
CA ASN A 166 12.16 13.78 -0.79
C ASN A 166 13.41 13.04 -0.26
N TRP A 167 13.24 12.11 0.70
CA TRP A 167 14.33 11.24 1.14
C TRP A 167 14.84 10.35 0.00
N ALA A 168 13.95 9.78 -0.80
CA ALA A 168 14.35 8.99 -1.96
C ALA A 168 15.16 9.81 -2.99
N LYS A 169 14.68 11.01 -3.30
CA LYS A 169 15.38 11.92 -4.21
C LYS A 169 16.74 12.36 -3.66
N GLY A 170 16.81 12.69 -2.37
CA GLY A 170 18.06 13.05 -1.69
C GLY A 170 19.07 11.90 -1.70
N ALA A 171 18.63 10.69 -1.41
CA ALA A 171 19.47 9.49 -1.45
C ALA A 171 20.03 9.24 -2.86
N ALA A 172 19.20 9.37 -3.89
CA ALA A 172 19.66 9.24 -5.28
C ALA A 172 20.72 10.28 -5.66
N VAL A 173 20.55 11.53 -5.22
CA VAL A 173 21.56 12.59 -5.45
C VAL A 173 22.87 12.26 -4.74
N MET A 174 22.81 11.83 -3.47
CA MET A 174 24.02 11.52 -2.68
C MET A 174 24.82 10.35 -3.26
N THR A 175 24.15 9.37 -3.87
CA THR A 175 24.80 8.17 -4.43
C THR A 175 25.07 8.27 -5.94
N VAL A 176 24.74 9.41 -6.55
CA VAL A 176 24.85 9.62 -8.01
C VAL A 176 24.09 8.53 -8.78
N THR A 177 22.90 8.18 -8.30
CA THR A 177 21.95 7.24 -8.92
C THR A 177 20.70 7.98 -9.38
N SER A 178 19.73 7.27 -9.95
CA SER A 178 18.40 7.80 -10.23
C SER A 178 17.34 7.05 -9.47
N VAL A 179 16.18 7.68 -9.25
CA VAL A 179 15.02 7.04 -8.60
C VAL A 179 13.76 7.26 -9.39
N VAL A 180 13.01 6.19 -9.59
CA VAL A 180 11.61 6.20 -10.07
C VAL A 180 10.70 5.95 -8.88
N ILE A 181 9.70 6.80 -8.71
CA ILE A 181 8.69 6.69 -7.65
C ILE A 181 7.38 6.26 -8.30
N GLU A 182 6.93 5.06 -7.98
CA GLU A 182 5.72 4.46 -8.52
C GLU A 182 4.64 4.42 -7.45
N LEU A 183 3.50 5.08 -7.68
CA LEU A 183 2.32 4.96 -6.84
C LEU A 183 1.54 3.71 -7.22
N VAL A 184 1.56 2.70 -6.36
CA VAL A 184 0.84 1.44 -6.56
C VAL A 184 -0.64 1.57 -6.20
N SER A 185 -0.92 2.20 -5.06
CA SER A 185 -2.29 2.40 -4.57
C SER A 185 -2.37 3.59 -3.62
N SER A 186 -3.53 4.24 -3.60
CA SER A 186 -3.81 5.35 -2.68
C SER A 186 -5.28 5.33 -2.28
N CYS A 187 -5.57 5.47 -1.00
CA CYS A 187 -6.93 5.60 -0.49
C CYS A 187 -7.05 6.65 0.61
N LYS A 188 -8.27 7.18 0.76
CA LYS A 188 -8.64 8.05 1.88
C LYS A 188 -9.01 7.21 3.09
N GLU A 189 -9.02 7.85 4.26
CA GLU A 189 -9.63 7.28 5.45
C GLU A 189 -11.13 7.07 5.24
N MET A 190 -11.67 6.03 5.86
CA MET A 190 -13.12 5.83 5.99
C MET A 190 -13.53 6.12 7.43
N LYS A 191 -14.64 6.81 7.58
CA LYS A 191 -15.28 7.13 8.87
C LYS A 191 -16.53 6.32 9.03
#